data_2b3d26817838f2fd7b4edf0be347598c
#
_entry.id   2b3d26817838f2fd7b4edf0be347598c
#
_cell.length_a   1.000
_cell.length_b   1.000
_cell.length_c   1.000
_cell.angle_alpha   90.00
_cell.angle_beta   90.00
_cell.angle_gamma   90.00
#
_symmetry.space_group_name_H-M   'P 1'
#
loop_
_entity.id
_entity.type
_entity.pdbx_description
1 polymer ?
#
loop_
_entity_poly.entity_id
_entity_poly.type
_entity_poly.pdbx_seq_one_letter_code
_entity_poly.pdbx_strand_id
1 'polypeptide(L)'
;SRSTPVAGAAIAMAARKIHAKAKKIAAHLLEVSESDLDWEIDRFKVRGNEDQFKTMADIAFAAYQQPPEGLEPGLEAVHYYDPPNFTYPFGIYLCVVDIDKGTGESSIRRFYALDDCGTRINPMIIDGQIHGGLTEGFAVAMGQQMPFDEQGNLLGNTLMDYFLPTAVETPAWETDYTVTPSPHHPIGAK
;
A
#
# COMPACT_ATOMS: atom_id res chain seq x y z
N SER A 1 -8.69 3.44 5.90
CA SER A 1 -8.09 2.29 6.55
C SER A 1 -6.69 2.59 7.05
N ARG A 2 -6.25 1.91 8.10
CA ARG A 2 -4.94 2.15 8.74
C ARG A 2 -3.96 0.99 8.56
N SER A 3 -4.30 -0.02 7.79
CA SER A 3 -3.49 -1.24 7.68
C SER A 3 -2.08 -0.92 7.17
N THR A 4 -1.95 -0.22 6.07
CA THR A 4 -0.64 0.14 5.52
C THR A 4 0.12 1.14 6.40
N PRO A 5 -0.47 2.28 6.85
CA PRO A 5 0.27 3.25 7.67
C PRO A 5 0.69 2.73 9.05
N VAL A 6 -0.03 1.78 9.65
CA VAL A 6 0.26 1.28 10.99
C VAL A 6 0.90 -0.10 10.94
N ALA A 7 0.16 -1.11 10.47
CA ALA A 7 0.66 -2.49 10.43
C ALA A 7 1.82 -2.65 9.45
N GLY A 8 1.74 -2.03 8.26
CA GLY A 8 2.83 -2.06 7.28
C GLY A 8 4.12 -1.42 7.82
N ALA A 9 4.00 -0.32 8.56
CA ALA A 9 5.15 0.30 9.23
C ALA A 9 5.76 -0.62 10.30
N ALA A 10 4.94 -1.24 11.14
CA ALA A 10 5.42 -2.18 12.17
C ALA A 10 6.15 -3.37 11.54
N ILE A 11 5.61 -3.94 10.45
CA ILE A 11 6.25 -5.03 9.70
C ILE A 11 7.58 -4.58 9.11
N ALA A 12 7.64 -3.43 8.45
CA ALA A 12 8.86 -2.90 7.87
C ALA A 12 9.96 -2.67 8.92
N MET A 13 9.59 -2.15 10.08
CA MET A 13 10.53 -1.91 11.18
C MET A 13 11.02 -3.22 11.81
N ALA A 14 10.14 -4.21 11.96
CA ALA A 14 10.52 -5.55 12.42
C ALA A 14 11.47 -6.23 11.40
N ALA A 15 11.14 -6.17 10.11
CA ALA A 15 12.00 -6.70 9.05
C ALA A 15 13.40 -6.06 9.03
N ARG A 16 13.49 -4.74 9.25
CA ARG A 16 14.80 -4.05 9.38
C ARG A 16 15.65 -4.56 10.55
N LYS A 17 15.01 -4.89 11.69
CA LYS A 17 15.70 -5.51 12.83
C LYS A 17 16.24 -6.90 12.48
N ILE A 18 15.42 -7.73 11.83
CA ILE A 18 15.84 -9.05 11.36
C ILE A 18 16.98 -8.94 10.36
N HIS A 19 16.86 -8.04 9.38
CA HIS A 19 17.90 -7.80 8.39
C HIS A 19 19.23 -7.35 9.02
N ALA A 20 19.18 -6.45 9.99
CA ALA A 20 20.37 -6.01 10.70
C ALA A 20 21.05 -7.15 11.49
N LYS A 21 20.25 -8.01 12.15
CA LYS A 21 20.75 -9.20 12.82
C LYS A 21 21.33 -10.22 11.84
N ALA A 22 20.63 -10.46 10.75
CA ALA A 22 21.07 -11.36 9.67
C ALA A 22 22.40 -10.90 9.08
N LYS A 23 22.60 -9.60 8.88
CA LYS A 23 23.85 -9.02 8.40
C LYS A 23 25.02 -9.31 9.34
N LYS A 24 24.81 -9.22 10.67
CA LYS A 24 25.83 -9.57 11.67
C LYS A 24 26.20 -11.03 11.61
N ILE A 25 25.23 -11.92 11.49
CA ILE A 25 25.46 -13.36 11.36
C ILE A 25 26.22 -13.67 10.07
N ALA A 26 25.80 -13.07 8.94
CA ALA A 26 26.51 -13.23 7.66
C ALA A 26 27.96 -12.76 7.74
N ALA A 27 28.23 -11.62 8.35
CA ALA A 27 29.59 -11.11 8.58
C ALA A 27 30.45 -12.08 9.37
N HIS A 28 29.88 -12.65 10.43
CA HIS A 28 30.56 -13.68 11.21
C HIS A 28 30.85 -14.95 10.40
N LEU A 29 29.89 -15.46 9.65
CA LEU A 29 30.02 -16.67 8.84
C LEU A 29 30.97 -16.51 7.64
N LEU A 30 31.18 -15.29 7.18
CA LEU A 30 32.06 -14.95 6.04
C LEU A 30 33.40 -14.41 6.49
N GLU A 31 33.60 -14.22 7.80
CA GLU A 31 34.80 -13.66 8.42
C GLU A 31 35.17 -12.28 7.85
N VAL A 32 34.18 -11.42 7.65
CA VAL A 32 34.35 -10.06 7.11
C VAL A 32 33.63 -9.03 7.98
N SER A 33 33.91 -7.74 7.74
CA SER A 33 33.16 -6.65 8.37
C SER A 33 31.73 -6.54 7.80
N GLU A 34 30.76 -6.14 8.62
CA GLU A 34 29.41 -5.82 8.15
C GLU A 34 29.41 -4.75 7.04
N SER A 35 30.38 -3.82 7.04
CA SER A 35 30.52 -2.79 6.00
C SER A 35 30.87 -3.35 4.63
N ASP A 36 31.44 -4.55 4.58
CA ASP A 36 31.90 -5.18 3.33
C ASP A 36 30.83 -6.07 2.69
N LEU A 37 29.65 -6.13 3.32
CA LEU A 37 28.52 -6.92 2.84
C LEU A 37 27.50 -6.08 2.12
N ASP A 38 27.14 -6.52 0.91
CA ASP A 38 26.00 -6.04 0.16
C ASP A 38 24.84 -7.06 0.22
N TRP A 39 23.61 -6.54 0.29
CA TRP A 39 22.40 -7.35 0.22
C TRP A 39 21.91 -7.48 -1.22
N GLU A 40 21.61 -8.70 -1.63
CA GLU A 40 21.08 -8.97 -2.96
C GLU A 40 20.00 -10.06 -2.88
N ILE A 41 18.76 -9.67 -3.21
CA ILE A 41 17.56 -10.52 -3.26
C ILE A 41 17.33 -11.33 -1.97
N ASP A 42 18.10 -12.40 -1.72
CA ASP A 42 17.93 -13.36 -0.63
C ASP A 42 19.25 -13.73 0.08
N ARG A 43 20.33 -12.97 -0.16
CA ARG A 43 21.66 -13.28 0.33
C ARG A 43 22.47 -12.03 0.68
N PHE A 44 23.43 -12.21 1.57
CA PHE A 44 24.52 -11.26 1.77
C PHE A 44 25.75 -11.75 1.04
N LYS A 45 26.35 -10.92 0.23
CA LYS A 45 27.61 -11.18 -0.49
C LYS A 45 28.69 -10.21 -0.10
N VAL A 46 29.94 -10.65 -0.21
CA VAL A 46 31.09 -9.77 0.00
C VAL A 46 31.25 -8.86 -1.21
N ARG A 47 31.38 -7.57 -0.95
CA ARG A 47 31.54 -6.56 -1.99
C ARG A 47 32.76 -6.86 -2.86
N GLY A 48 32.54 -6.97 -4.17
CA GLY A 48 33.59 -7.27 -5.15
C GLY A 48 33.95 -8.76 -5.27
N ASN A 49 33.23 -9.65 -4.57
CA ASN A 49 33.41 -11.10 -4.69
C ASN A 49 32.05 -11.82 -4.79
N GLU A 50 31.67 -12.19 -6.01
CA GLU A 50 30.37 -12.81 -6.30
C GLU A 50 30.24 -14.24 -5.74
N ASP A 51 31.35 -14.94 -5.56
CA ASP A 51 31.38 -16.33 -5.10
C ASP A 51 31.32 -16.45 -3.56
N GLN A 52 31.56 -15.37 -2.84
CA GLN A 52 31.58 -15.35 -1.37
C GLN A 52 30.28 -14.74 -0.83
N PHE A 53 29.29 -15.58 -0.53
CA PHE A 53 27.99 -15.16 -0.01
C PHE A 53 27.41 -16.16 0.99
N LYS A 54 26.39 -15.73 1.72
CA LYS A 54 25.51 -16.56 2.57
C LYS A 54 24.06 -16.25 2.25
N THR A 55 23.27 -17.28 1.99
CA THR A 55 21.83 -17.16 1.78
C THR A 55 21.12 -16.92 3.10
N MET A 56 19.87 -16.43 3.05
CA MET A 56 19.03 -16.33 4.24
C MET A 56 18.78 -17.68 4.91
N ALA A 57 18.79 -18.78 4.16
CA ALA A 57 18.69 -20.14 4.71
C ALA A 57 19.92 -20.51 5.55
N ASP A 58 21.13 -20.23 5.07
CA ASP A 58 22.38 -20.46 5.82
C ASP A 58 22.41 -19.63 7.09
N ILE A 59 22.00 -18.37 7.00
CA ILE A 59 21.95 -17.42 8.11
C ILE A 59 20.92 -17.86 9.17
N ALA A 60 19.74 -18.30 8.71
CA ALA A 60 18.70 -18.82 9.58
C ALA A 60 19.18 -20.09 10.29
N PHE A 61 19.79 -21.03 9.57
CA PHE A 61 20.36 -22.22 10.17
C PHE A 61 21.36 -21.87 11.28
N ALA A 62 22.30 -20.96 11.01
CA ALA A 62 23.27 -20.51 12.02
C ALA A 62 22.57 -19.82 13.21
N ALA A 63 21.58 -18.95 12.94
CA ALA A 63 20.86 -18.23 13.98
C ALA A 63 20.15 -19.14 14.99
N TYR A 64 19.61 -20.27 14.52
CA TYR A 64 18.83 -21.19 15.37
C TYR A 64 19.67 -22.35 15.92
N GLN A 65 20.67 -22.83 15.20
CA GLN A 65 21.43 -24.02 15.56
C GLN A 65 22.83 -23.72 16.14
N GLN A 66 23.46 -22.65 15.66
CA GLN A 66 24.83 -22.30 16.03
C GLN A 66 24.98 -20.77 16.07
N PRO A 67 24.24 -20.07 16.95
CA PRO A 67 24.30 -18.62 17.02
C PRO A 67 25.70 -18.13 17.34
N PRO A 68 26.20 -17.09 16.66
CA PRO A 68 27.49 -16.48 17.01
C PRO A 68 27.50 -15.99 18.46
N GLU A 69 28.69 -16.05 19.09
CA GLU A 69 28.87 -15.58 20.47
C GLU A 69 28.37 -14.11 20.62
N GLY A 70 27.60 -13.86 21.67
CA GLY A 70 27.05 -12.53 21.96
C GLY A 70 25.76 -12.18 21.18
N LEU A 71 25.25 -13.07 20.33
CA LEU A 71 23.97 -12.92 19.69
C LEU A 71 22.94 -13.90 20.28
N GLU A 72 21.73 -13.40 20.54
CA GLU A 72 20.61 -14.26 20.93
C GLU A 72 20.25 -15.24 19.80
N PRO A 73 19.88 -16.50 20.11
CA PRO A 73 19.37 -17.43 19.12
C PRO A 73 18.15 -16.90 18.34
N GLY A 74 17.95 -17.40 17.12
CA GLY A 74 16.79 -17.10 16.29
C GLY A 74 16.89 -15.82 15.46
N LEU A 75 15.95 -15.70 14.51
CA LEU A 75 15.76 -14.54 13.62
C LEU A 75 14.34 -14.00 13.80
N GLU A 76 13.99 -13.61 15.01
CA GLU A 76 12.71 -13.05 15.34
C GLU A 76 12.84 -11.58 15.72
N ALA A 77 11.82 -10.79 15.41
CA ALA A 77 11.72 -9.42 15.87
C ALA A 77 10.27 -9.01 16.08
N VAL A 78 10.04 -8.32 17.19
CA VAL A 78 8.78 -7.65 17.48
C VAL A 78 9.00 -6.15 17.38
N HIS A 79 8.06 -5.46 16.75
CA HIS A 79 8.05 -4.00 16.70
C HIS A 79 6.62 -3.48 16.83
N TYR A 80 6.42 -2.60 17.78
CA TYR A 80 5.21 -1.80 17.92
C TYR A 80 5.44 -0.46 17.26
N TYR A 81 4.51 -0.03 16.45
CA TYR A 81 4.59 1.25 15.77
C TYR A 81 3.39 2.12 16.12
N ASP A 82 3.67 3.26 16.71
CA ASP A 82 2.72 4.33 16.95
C ASP A 82 3.06 5.48 15.99
N PRO A 83 2.16 5.81 15.05
CA PRO A 83 2.44 6.87 14.08
C PRO A 83 2.57 8.23 14.78
N PRO A 84 3.64 9.00 14.52
CA PRO A 84 3.81 10.32 15.12
C PRO A 84 2.78 11.33 14.61
N ASN A 85 2.15 11.07 13.47
CA ASN A 85 1.10 11.89 12.87
C ASN A 85 0.25 11.07 11.90
N PHE A 86 -0.89 11.63 11.46
CA PHE A 86 -1.68 11.08 10.38
C PHE A 86 -0.96 11.23 9.03
N THR A 87 -1.32 10.37 8.11
CA THR A 87 -0.92 10.46 6.71
C THR A 87 -2.15 10.75 5.86
N TYR A 88 -2.02 11.69 4.91
CA TYR A 88 -3.14 12.16 4.11
C TYR A 88 -2.79 11.97 2.62
N PRO A 89 -3.43 11.03 1.92
CA PRO A 89 -3.43 11.03 0.47
C PRO A 89 -4.15 12.27 -0.04
N PHE A 90 -3.82 12.71 -1.23
CA PHE A 90 -4.52 13.80 -1.91
C PHE A 90 -4.61 13.52 -3.40
N GLY A 91 -5.50 14.22 -4.06
CA GLY A 91 -5.68 14.08 -5.50
C GLY A 91 -6.31 15.33 -6.10
N ILE A 92 -6.30 15.37 -7.42
CA ILE A 92 -7.00 16.36 -8.23
C ILE A 92 -7.81 15.65 -9.29
N TYR A 93 -9.04 16.11 -9.50
CA TYR A 93 -10.01 15.49 -10.39
C TYR A 93 -10.57 16.52 -11.36
N LEU A 94 -10.67 16.13 -12.64
CA LEU A 94 -11.30 16.93 -13.68
C LEU A 94 -12.37 16.10 -14.38
N CYS A 95 -13.62 16.56 -14.28
CA CYS A 95 -14.76 15.93 -14.93
C CYS A 95 -15.26 16.81 -16.08
N VAL A 96 -15.35 16.23 -17.27
CA VAL A 96 -15.96 16.85 -18.43
C VAL A 96 -17.34 16.25 -18.63
N VAL A 97 -18.37 17.09 -18.48
CA VAL A 97 -19.77 16.68 -18.51
C VAL A 97 -20.46 17.26 -19.73
N ASP A 98 -21.27 16.46 -20.41
CA ASP A 98 -22.25 16.90 -21.40
C ASP A 98 -23.64 16.95 -20.78
N ILE A 99 -24.37 18.03 -21.08
CA ILE A 99 -25.75 18.22 -20.64
C ILE A 99 -26.64 18.53 -21.84
N ASP A 100 -27.61 17.68 -22.07
CA ASP A 100 -28.67 17.99 -23.05
C ASP A 100 -29.59 19.09 -22.49
N LYS A 101 -29.62 20.24 -23.15
CA LYS A 101 -30.40 21.39 -22.67
C LYS A 101 -31.91 21.20 -22.83
N GLY A 102 -32.34 20.27 -23.68
CA GLY A 102 -33.76 20.00 -23.92
C GLY A 102 -34.37 19.03 -22.92
N THR A 103 -33.57 18.03 -22.50
CA THR A 103 -34.03 16.97 -21.60
C THR A 103 -33.46 17.11 -20.18
N GLY A 104 -32.32 17.81 -20.01
CA GLY A 104 -31.58 17.87 -18.74
C GLY A 104 -30.69 16.63 -18.51
N GLU A 105 -30.64 15.69 -19.45
CA GLU A 105 -29.85 14.49 -19.34
C GLU A 105 -28.36 14.85 -19.28
N SER A 106 -27.65 14.26 -18.33
CA SER A 106 -26.24 14.49 -18.08
C SER A 106 -25.42 13.23 -18.32
N SER A 107 -24.27 13.37 -18.98
CA SER A 107 -23.34 12.26 -19.19
C SER A 107 -21.89 12.70 -18.95
N ILE A 108 -21.07 11.82 -18.43
CA ILE A 108 -19.63 12.06 -18.25
C ILE A 108 -18.94 11.72 -19.57
N ARG A 109 -18.39 12.73 -20.23
CA ARG A 109 -17.62 12.57 -21.47
C ARG A 109 -16.21 12.06 -21.18
N ARG A 110 -15.54 12.64 -20.17
CA ARG A 110 -14.19 12.25 -19.73
C ARG A 110 -14.02 12.53 -18.25
N PHE A 111 -13.22 11.71 -17.59
CA PHE A 111 -12.87 11.92 -16.20
C PHE A 111 -11.39 11.64 -16.00
N TYR A 112 -10.67 12.62 -15.50
CA TYR A 112 -9.26 12.54 -15.17
C TYR A 112 -9.09 12.55 -13.67
N ALA A 113 -8.30 11.62 -13.14
CA ALA A 113 -7.94 11.54 -11.74
C ALA A 113 -6.42 11.42 -11.58
N LEU A 114 -5.85 12.28 -10.77
CA LEU A 114 -4.45 12.24 -10.38
C LEU A 114 -4.37 12.11 -8.88
N ASP A 115 -3.84 10.98 -8.37
CA ASP A 115 -3.80 10.67 -6.96
C ASP A 115 -2.37 10.54 -6.44
N ASP A 116 -2.15 10.93 -5.18
CA ASP A 116 -0.89 10.76 -4.45
C ASP A 116 -1.17 10.06 -3.12
N CYS A 117 -0.76 8.81 -3.01
CA CYS A 117 -0.79 8.02 -1.78
C CYS A 117 0.62 7.80 -1.19
N GLY A 118 1.58 8.64 -1.55
CA GLY A 118 2.98 8.46 -1.17
C GLY A 118 3.63 7.29 -1.90
N THR A 119 4.47 6.54 -1.22
CA THR A 119 5.11 5.35 -1.79
C THR A 119 4.08 4.29 -2.15
N ARG A 120 3.99 3.94 -3.43
CA ARG A 120 3.05 2.94 -3.97
C ARG A 120 3.58 1.52 -3.71
N ILE A 121 3.11 0.87 -2.64
CA ILE A 121 3.57 -0.47 -2.24
C ILE A 121 3.08 -1.54 -3.21
N ASN A 122 1.82 -1.45 -3.62
CA ASN A 122 1.23 -2.33 -4.62
C ASN A 122 0.39 -1.50 -5.61
N PRO A 123 0.93 -1.15 -6.78
CA PRO A 123 0.24 -0.33 -7.77
C PRO A 123 -1.11 -0.88 -8.20
N MET A 124 -1.21 -2.18 -8.44
CA MET A 124 -2.47 -2.82 -8.88
C MET A 124 -3.59 -2.65 -7.85
N ILE A 125 -3.30 -2.79 -6.56
CA ILE A 125 -4.29 -2.58 -5.49
C ILE A 125 -4.68 -1.11 -5.40
N ILE A 126 -3.72 -0.20 -5.53
CA ILE A 126 -3.98 1.25 -5.49
C ILE A 126 -4.88 1.66 -6.64
N ASP A 127 -4.60 1.21 -7.86
CA ASP A 127 -5.41 1.51 -9.03
C ASP A 127 -6.84 0.96 -8.86
N GLY A 128 -6.98 -0.25 -8.30
CA GLY A 128 -8.28 -0.82 -7.96
C GLY A 128 -9.06 0.01 -6.92
N GLN A 129 -8.38 0.56 -5.92
CA GLN A 129 -9.00 1.44 -4.91
C GLN A 129 -9.43 2.78 -5.52
N ILE A 130 -8.63 3.37 -6.41
CA ILE A 130 -8.97 4.62 -7.11
C ILE A 130 -10.18 4.39 -8.00
N HIS A 131 -10.17 3.38 -8.88
CA HIS A 131 -11.28 3.07 -9.76
C HIS A 131 -12.56 2.75 -8.98
N GLY A 132 -12.45 1.98 -7.90
CA GLY A 132 -13.58 1.67 -7.03
C GLY A 132 -14.18 2.92 -6.37
N GLY A 133 -13.34 3.80 -5.84
CA GLY A 133 -13.78 5.06 -5.24
C GLY A 133 -14.45 6.00 -6.25
N LEU A 134 -13.90 6.11 -7.46
CA LEU A 134 -14.49 6.90 -8.54
C LEU A 134 -15.85 6.34 -8.98
N THR A 135 -15.97 5.01 -9.09
CA THR A 135 -17.22 4.35 -9.45
C THR A 135 -18.30 4.56 -8.40
N GLU A 136 -17.97 4.49 -7.11
CA GLU A 136 -18.91 4.81 -6.04
C GLU A 136 -19.30 6.29 -6.04
N GLY A 137 -18.34 7.19 -6.24
CA GLY A 137 -18.64 8.63 -6.39
C GLY A 137 -19.56 8.92 -7.58
N PHE A 138 -19.36 8.23 -8.70
CA PHE A 138 -20.26 8.29 -9.85
C PHE A 138 -21.66 7.79 -9.51
N ALA A 139 -21.77 6.66 -8.82
CA ALA A 139 -23.05 6.10 -8.40
C ALA A 139 -23.84 7.08 -7.51
N VAL A 140 -23.17 7.68 -6.53
CA VAL A 140 -23.78 8.70 -5.64
C VAL A 140 -24.27 9.91 -6.43
N ALA A 141 -23.47 10.38 -7.40
CA ALA A 141 -23.80 11.57 -8.19
C ALA A 141 -24.94 11.34 -9.19
N MET A 142 -25.02 10.14 -9.77
CA MET A 142 -25.87 9.88 -10.93
C MET A 142 -27.14 9.09 -10.63
N GLY A 143 -27.21 8.35 -9.52
CA GLY A 143 -28.37 7.48 -9.35
C GLY A 143 -28.65 6.95 -7.95
N GLN A 144 -27.72 6.97 -7.03
CA GLN A 144 -27.99 6.47 -5.68
C GLN A 144 -28.91 7.41 -4.91
N GLN A 145 -29.97 6.84 -4.36
CA GLN A 145 -30.90 7.54 -3.48
C GLN A 145 -31.13 6.70 -2.22
N MET A 146 -31.20 7.38 -1.09
CA MET A 146 -31.58 6.79 0.20
C MET A 146 -32.78 7.51 0.78
N PRO A 147 -33.98 7.31 0.19
CA PRO A 147 -35.22 7.97 0.64
C PRO A 147 -35.69 7.34 1.96
N PHE A 148 -36.16 8.19 2.85
CA PHE A 148 -36.77 7.78 4.13
C PHE A 148 -38.22 8.28 4.15
N ASP A 149 -39.12 7.51 4.80
CA ASP A 149 -40.47 7.97 5.10
C ASP A 149 -40.49 8.98 6.28
N GLU A 150 -41.67 9.50 6.59
CA GLU A 150 -41.88 10.45 7.69
C GLU A 150 -41.56 9.83 9.07
N GLN A 151 -41.58 8.51 9.18
CA GLN A 151 -41.25 7.73 10.38
C GLN A 151 -39.79 7.35 10.47
N GLY A 152 -38.96 7.70 9.48
CA GLY A 152 -37.55 7.40 9.41
C GLY A 152 -37.19 6.00 8.92
N ASN A 153 -38.14 5.29 8.30
CA ASN A 153 -37.85 3.99 7.67
C ASN A 153 -37.21 4.21 6.29
N LEU A 154 -36.15 3.45 5.98
CA LEU A 154 -35.48 3.47 4.68
C LEU A 154 -36.39 2.78 3.64
N LEU A 155 -36.75 3.49 2.58
CA LEU A 155 -37.58 2.98 1.50
C LEU A 155 -36.80 2.25 0.40
N GLY A 156 -35.57 2.69 0.10
CA GLY A 156 -34.70 2.06 -0.90
C GLY A 156 -33.76 1.05 -0.26
N ASN A 157 -34.27 -0.08 0.24
CA ASN A 157 -33.51 -1.04 1.03
C ASN A 157 -33.14 -2.35 0.30
N THR A 158 -33.39 -2.41 -1.01
CA THR A 158 -33.02 -3.57 -1.85
C THR A 158 -32.14 -3.13 -3.01
N LEU A 159 -31.42 -4.09 -3.63
CA LEU A 159 -30.64 -3.81 -4.85
C LEU A 159 -31.49 -3.50 -6.09
N MET A 160 -32.81 -3.59 -5.97
CA MET A 160 -33.74 -3.11 -7.00
C MET A 160 -33.95 -1.59 -6.93
N ASP A 161 -33.76 -1.01 -5.76
CA ASP A 161 -34.02 0.40 -5.47
C ASP A 161 -32.69 1.19 -5.33
N TYR A 162 -31.64 0.51 -4.84
CA TYR A 162 -30.31 1.10 -4.65
C TYR A 162 -29.45 0.90 -5.90
N PHE A 163 -29.03 1.99 -6.53
CA PHE A 163 -28.24 1.94 -7.75
C PHE A 163 -26.81 1.48 -7.50
N LEU A 164 -26.46 0.31 -8.05
CA LEU A 164 -25.09 -0.17 -8.18
C LEU A 164 -24.69 -0.14 -9.66
N PRO A 165 -23.77 0.75 -10.08
CA PRO A 165 -23.38 0.83 -11.47
C PRO A 165 -22.71 -0.47 -11.93
N THR A 166 -23.11 -0.96 -13.09
CA THR A 166 -22.44 -2.07 -13.75
C THR A 166 -21.25 -1.58 -14.56
N ALA A 167 -20.48 -2.50 -15.12
CA ALA A 167 -19.36 -2.16 -16.00
C ALA A 167 -19.80 -1.42 -17.28
N VAL A 168 -21.06 -1.52 -17.67
CA VAL A 168 -21.61 -0.82 -18.85
C VAL A 168 -21.89 0.65 -18.55
N GLU A 169 -22.33 0.95 -17.35
CA GLU A 169 -22.69 2.30 -16.92
C GLU A 169 -21.50 3.09 -16.41
N THR A 170 -20.52 2.38 -15.85
CA THR A 170 -19.31 3.00 -15.30
C THR A 170 -18.48 3.68 -16.39
N PRO A 171 -18.18 4.99 -16.27
CA PRO A 171 -17.32 5.67 -17.21
C PRO A 171 -15.92 5.08 -17.27
N ALA A 172 -15.21 5.31 -18.37
CA ALA A 172 -13.80 5.03 -18.45
C ALA A 172 -13.01 6.06 -17.61
N TRP A 173 -12.28 5.58 -16.60
CA TRP A 173 -11.45 6.43 -15.76
C TRP A 173 -10.06 6.60 -16.38
N GLU A 174 -9.64 7.85 -16.59
CA GLU A 174 -8.30 8.20 -17.00
C GLU A 174 -7.50 8.58 -15.74
N THR A 175 -6.72 7.63 -15.23
CA THR A 175 -6.03 7.78 -13.95
C THR A 175 -4.52 7.87 -14.12
N ASP A 176 -3.88 8.69 -13.29
CA ASP A 176 -2.43 8.82 -13.18
C ASP A 176 -2.06 9.08 -11.72
N TYR A 177 -0.79 9.19 -11.40
CA TYR A 177 -0.33 9.37 -10.03
C TYR A 177 0.89 10.28 -9.91
N THR A 178 1.02 10.88 -8.73
CA THR A 178 2.28 11.45 -8.26
C THR A 178 2.76 10.71 -7.02
N VAL A 179 4.03 10.91 -6.65
CA VAL A 179 4.62 10.26 -5.48
C VAL A 179 5.29 11.31 -4.60
N THR A 180 4.63 11.65 -3.50
CA THR A 180 5.19 12.49 -2.44
C THR A 180 5.24 11.65 -1.16
N PRO A 181 6.38 11.03 -0.83
CA PRO A 181 6.47 10.17 0.35
C PRO A 181 6.10 10.91 1.63
N SER A 182 5.31 10.27 2.50
CA SER A 182 5.01 10.83 3.81
C SER A 182 6.26 10.91 4.68
N PRO A 183 6.60 12.08 5.26
CA PRO A 183 7.72 12.20 6.17
C PRO A 183 7.47 11.51 7.53
N HIS A 184 6.21 11.20 7.83
CA HIS A 184 5.79 10.59 9.10
C HIS A 184 5.67 9.06 9.02
N HIS A 185 5.97 8.46 7.87
CA HIS A 185 5.84 7.03 7.66
C HIS A 185 7.18 6.38 7.26
N PRO A 186 7.60 5.27 7.90
CA PRO A 186 8.92 4.65 7.68
C PRO A 186 9.19 4.20 6.23
N ILE A 187 8.15 3.97 5.46
CA ILE A 187 8.23 3.58 4.03
C ILE A 187 7.57 4.61 3.10
N GLY A 188 7.16 5.77 3.63
CA GLY A 188 6.62 6.87 2.85
C GLY A 188 5.20 6.70 2.32
N ALA A 189 4.44 5.69 2.75
CA ALA A 189 3.04 5.52 2.36
C ALA A 189 2.11 6.51 3.09
N LYS A 190 0.96 6.80 2.49
CA LYS A 190 -0.09 7.65 3.04
C LYS A 190 -1.38 6.88 3.25
#